data_7a6befac90fb3d329a5a61dc3035711d
#
_entry.id   7a6befac90fb3d329a5a61dc3035711d
#
_cell.length_a   1.000
_cell.length_b   1.000
_cell.length_c   1.000
_cell.angle_alpha   90.00
_cell.angle_beta   90.00
_cell.angle_gamma   90.00
#
_symmetry.space_group_name_H-M   'P 1'
#
loop_
_entity.id
_entity.type
_entity.pdbx_description
1 polymer ?
#
loop_
_entity_poly.entity_id
_entity_poly.type
_entity_poly.pdbx_seq_one_letter_code
_entity_poly.pdbx_strand_id
1 'polypeptide(L)'
;MQNMSQENMGSVMGITQSHYSKLESGKKIISGEELYKLKKKGIDVDYLFSGTKSLHTVLDELMEDCRREKKADLLQLMVWTIQQGMGNTQMEGSAAARCTREIELLRYQAFPHTSENTVWYRIRMANEMTQIEMAEALDVSVKRYREIEKGNTRASAEVAAALYETMGYLPSIILEEDVVNLSCLNHIWKEFEEELQKELEVFIRKGCRLLECRPGGRSE
;
A
#
# COMPACT_ATOMS: atom_id res chain seq x y z
N MET A 1 2.19 -20.93 -8.71
CA MET A 1 3.26 -20.13 -9.36
C MET A 1 3.58 -20.77 -10.68
N GLN A 2 3.56 -20.00 -11.79
CA GLN A 2 4.01 -20.53 -13.08
C GLN A 2 5.52 -20.77 -12.97
N ASN A 3 5.99 -21.96 -13.41
CA ASN A 3 7.43 -22.25 -13.55
C ASN A 3 8.02 -21.38 -14.66
N MET A 4 8.35 -20.14 -14.35
CA MET A 4 9.07 -19.26 -15.27
C MET A 4 10.56 -19.59 -15.25
N SER A 5 11.19 -19.58 -16.43
CA SER A 5 12.66 -19.70 -16.52
C SER A 5 13.32 -18.43 -15.99
N GLN A 6 14.59 -18.52 -15.56
CA GLN A 6 15.39 -17.35 -15.13
C GLN A 6 15.46 -16.27 -16.21
N GLU A 7 15.51 -16.66 -17.48
CA GLU A 7 15.52 -15.75 -18.61
C GLU A 7 14.20 -14.98 -18.74
N ASN A 8 13.08 -15.68 -18.62
CA ASN A 8 11.74 -15.07 -18.67
C ASN A 8 11.53 -14.11 -17.50
N MET A 9 11.93 -14.49 -16.28
CA MET A 9 11.80 -13.64 -15.12
C MET A 9 12.74 -12.43 -15.22
N GLY A 10 13.98 -12.62 -15.72
CA GLY A 10 14.89 -11.52 -16.03
C GLY A 10 14.25 -10.51 -17.01
N SER A 11 13.61 -11.00 -18.06
CA SER A 11 12.89 -10.17 -19.04
C SER A 11 11.72 -9.40 -18.40
N VAL A 12 10.95 -10.04 -17.51
CA VAL A 12 9.86 -9.39 -16.75
C VAL A 12 10.40 -8.23 -15.91
N MET A 13 11.52 -8.43 -15.23
CA MET A 13 12.17 -7.41 -14.40
C MET A 13 12.97 -6.38 -15.20
N GLY A 14 13.18 -6.61 -16.50
CA GLY A 14 14.04 -5.77 -17.35
C GLY A 14 15.52 -5.85 -16.95
N ILE A 15 15.99 -7.04 -16.57
CA ILE A 15 17.38 -7.34 -16.19
C ILE A 15 17.88 -8.57 -16.97
N THR A 16 19.20 -8.78 -16.97
CA THR A 16 19.79 -9.96 -17.63
C THR A 16 19.53 -11.24 -16.80
N GLN A 17 19.50 -12.40 -17.47
CA GLN A 17 19.41 -13.70 -16.79
C GLN A 17 20.50 -13.87 -15.72
N SER A 18 21.74 -13.47 -16.01
CA SER A 18 22.85 -13.53 -15.04
C SER A 18 22.62 -12.68 -13.81
N HIS A 19 21.98 -11.50 -13.98
CA HIS A 19 21.60 -10.66 -12.86
C HIS A 19 20.48 -11.32 -12.05
N TYR A 20 19.43 -11.83 -12.72
CA TYR A 20 18.34 -12.54 -12.07
C TYR A 20 18.84 -13.76 -11.26
N SER A 21 19.74 -14.56 -11.84
CA SER A 21 20.36 -15.70 -11.13
C SER A 21 21.09 -15.29 -9.84
N LYS A 22 21.71 -14.10 -9.81
CA LYS A 22 22.34 -13.57 -8.58
C LYS A 22 21.29 -13.12 -7.54
N LEU A 23 20.16 -12.57 -7.97
CA LEU A 23 19.04 -12.23 -7.08
C LEU A 23 18.44 -13.52 -6.49
N GLU A 24 18.13 -14.49 -7.33
CA GLU A 24 17.54 -15.78 -6.93
C GLU A 24 18.45 -16.58 -5.97
N SER A 25 19.77 -16.50 -6.17
CA SER A 25 20.76 -17.14 -5.29
C SER A 25 21.10 -16.33 -4.02
N GLY A 26 20.46 -15.19 -3.79
CA GLY A 26 20.74 -14.31 -2.65
C GLY A 26 22.09 -13.58 -2.71
N LYS A 27 22.83 -13.70 -3.84
CA LYS A 27 24.11 -12.98 -4.04
C LYS A 27 23.93 -11.49 -4.33
N LYS A 28 22.73 -11.07 -4.59
CA LYS A 28 22.35 -9.68 -4.83
C LYS A 28 20.98 -9.41 -4.22
N ILE A 29 20.78 -8.21 -3.75
CA ILE A 29 19.52 -7.73 -3.18
C ILE A 29 18.70 -7.06 -4.29
N ILE A 30 17.39 -7.25 -4.26
CA ILE A 30 16.46 -6.56 -5.15
C ILE A 30 16.50 -5.07 -4.81
N SER A 31 16.84 -4.24 -5.79
CA SER A 31 16.80 -2.79 -5.64
C SER A 31 15.36 -2.28 -5.61
N GLY A 32 15.17 -1.06 -5.13
CA GLY A 32 13.84 -0.43 -5.13
C GLY A 32 13.24 -0.25 -6.53
N GLU A 33 14.09 0.00 -7.54
CA GLU A 33 13.65 0.08 -8.94
C GLU A 33 13.19 -1.28 -9.50
N GLU A 34 13.87 -2.35 -9.13
CA GLU A 34 13.48 -3.71 -9.54
C GLU A 34 12.18 -4.12 -8.86
N LEU A 35 12.01 -3.80 -7.56
CA LEU A 35 10.80 -4.06 -6.82
C LEU A 35 9.60 -3.28 -7.42
N TYR A 36 9.81 -2.01 -7.77
CA TYR A 36 8.80 -1.21 -8.45
C TYR A 36 8.40 -1.79 -9.81
N LYS A 37 9.38 -2.26 -10.60
CA LYS A 37 9.10 -2.92 -11.90
C LYS A 37 8.27 -4.20 -11.73
N LEU A 38 8.57 -5.01 -10.72
CA LEU A 38 7.76 -6.21 -10.40
C LEU A 38 6.31 -5.83 -10.15
N LYS A 39 6.07 -4.82 -9.32
CA LYS A 39 4.72 -4.31 -9.05
C LYS A 39 4.02 -3.82 -10.32
N LYS A 40 4.71 -3.04 -11.16
CA LYS A 40 4.16 -2.55 -12.45
C LYS A 40 3.80 -3.68 -13.42
N LYS A 41 4.38 -4.86 -13.26
CA LYS A 41 4.08 -6.07 -14.02
C LYS A 41 2.99 -6.94 -13.39
N GLY A 42 2.32 -6.44 -12.34
CA GLY A 42 1.25 -7.14 -11.65
C GLY A 42 1.71 -8.23 -10.70
N ILE A 43 3.00 -8.24 -10.32
CA ILE A 43 3.49 -9.12 -9.25
C ILE A 43 3.03 -8.56 -7.91
N ASP A 44 2.38 -9.39 -7.12
CA ASP A 44 1.97 -9.06 -5.76
C ASP A 44 3.20 -8.97 -4.85
N VAL A 45 3.71 -7.76 -4.70
CA VAL A 45 4.91 -7.50 -3.89
C VAL A 45 4.64 -7.70 -2.41
N ASP A 46 3.42 -7.45 -1.95
CA ASP A 46 3.05 -7.65 -0.55
C ASP A 46 3.09 -9.13 -0.18
N TYR A 47 2.67 -10.00 -1.11
CA TYR A 47 2.79 -11.45 -0.94
C TYR A 47 4.25 -11.91 -0.80
N LEU A 48 5.19 -11.28 -1.50
CA LEU A 48 6.61 -11.64 -1.41
C LEU A 48 7.18 -11.44 0.00
N PHE A 49 6.64 -10.50 0.76
CA PHE A 49 7.12 -10.17 2.12
C PHE A 49 6.25 -10.80 3.21
N SER A 50 4.93 -10.78 3.05
CA SER A 50 3.99 -11.25 4.07
C SER A 50 3.66 -12.75 3.96
N GLY A 51 3.86 -13.36 2.79
CA GLY A 51 3.35 -14.69 2.46
C GLY A 51 1.82 -14.75 2.32
N THR A 52 1.14 -13.62 2.48
CA THR A 52 -0.33 -13.50 2.38
C THR A 52 -0.69 -12.78 1.10
N LYS A 53 -1.54 -13.39 0.28
CA LYS A 53 -2.00 -12.77 -0.99
C LYS A 53 -2.79 -11.49 -0.70
N SER A 54 -2.55 -10.48 -1.52
CA SER A 54 -3.37 -9.27 -1.51
C SER A 54 -4.84 -9.62 -1.73
N LEU A 55 -5.69 -9.07 -0.88
CA LEU A 55 -7.13 -9.23 -1.00
C LEU A 55 -7.66 -8.20 -1.98
N HIS A 56 -8.57 -8.64 -2.83
CA HIS A 56 -9.36 -7.78 -3.69
C HIS A 56 -10.81 -7.80 -3.19
N THR A 57 -11.40 -6.64 -3.03
CA THR A 57 -12.78 -6.49 -2.52
C THR A 57 -13.56 -5.50 -3.38
N VAL A 58 -14.82 -5.29 -3.03
CA VAL A 58 -15.65 -4.26 -3.65
C VAL A 58 -15.05 -2.84 -3.55
N LEU A 59 -14.16 -2.61 -2.58
CA LEU A 59 -13.48 -1.32 -2.43
C LEU A 59 -12.54 -1.04 -3.61
N ASP A 60 -11.82 -2.07 -4.10
CA ASP A 60 -10.96 -1.94 -5.29
C ASP A 60 -11.78 -1.66 -6.53
N GLU A 61 -12.87 -2.40 -6.74
CA GLU A 61 -13.78 -2.19 -7.87
C GLU A 61 -14.31 -0.74 -7.91
N LEU A 62 -14.75 -0.25 -6.76
CA LEU A 62 -15.25 1.13 -6.65
C LEU A 62 -14.15 2.17 -6.91
N MET A 63 -12.91 1.90 -6.46
CA MET A 63 -11.77 2.78 -6.67
C MET A 63 -11.29 2.76 -8.12
N GLU A 64 -11.31 1.61 -8.79
CA GLU A 64 -10.97 1.47 -10.21
C GLU A 64 -11.96 2.24 -11.09
N ASP A 65 -13.26 2.09 -10.82
CA ASP A 65 -14.34 2.78 -11.52
C ASP A 65 -14.38 4.31 -11.24
N CYS A 66 -13.64 4.79 -10.27
CA CYS A 66 -13.68 6.18 -9.83
C CYS A 66 -12.85 7.08 -10.75
N ARG A 67 -13.40 8.26 -11.11
CA ARG A 67 -12.64 9.30 -11.81
C ARG A 67 -11.42 9.72 -11.02
N ARG A 68 -10.30 9.96 -11.69
CA ARG A 68 -9.00 10.29 -11.07
C ARG A 68 -9.11 11.44 -10.07
N GLU A 69 -9.81 12.51 -10.43
CA GLU A 69 -10.00 13.70 -9.61
C GLU A 69 -10.87 13.46 -8.36
N LYS A 70 -11.59 12.35 -8.31
CA LYS A 70 -12.49 11.97 -7.19
C LYS A 70 -11.94 10.85 -6.31
N LYS A 71 -10.81 10.26 -6.67
CA LYS A 71 -10.24 9.14 -5.91
C LYS A 71 -9.89 9.52 -4.46
N ALA A 72 -9.41 10.73 -4.23
CA ALA A 72 -9.13 11.22 -2.88
C ALA A 72 -10.41 11.33 -2.04
N ASP A 73 -11.49 11.89 -2.60
CA ASP A 73 -12.78 12.02 -1.92
C ASP A 73 -13.37 10.64 -1.59
N LEU A 74 -13.29 9.70 -2.55
CA LEU A 74 -13.75 8.33 -2.35
C LEU A 74 -12.93 7.60 -1.29
N LEU A 75 -11.61 7.77 -1.28
CA LEU A 75 -10.75 7.20 -0.25
C LEU A 75 -11.14 7.70 1.14
N GLN A 76 -11.39 9.01 1.30
CA GLN A 76 -11.83 9.57 2.58
C GLN A 76 -13.15 8.94 3.04
N LEU A 77 -14.11 8.79 2.12
CA LEU A 77 -15.38 8.13 2.41
C LEU A 77 -15.18 6.68 2.85
N MET A 78 -14.35 5.91 2.13
CA MET A 78 -14.04 4.51 2.48
C MET A 78 -13.38 4.41 3.85
N VAL A 79 -12.34 5.20 4.10
CA VAL A 79 -11.62 5.23 5.37
C VAL A 79 -12.56 5.56 6.53
N TRP A 80 -13.39 6.59 6.38
CA TRP A 80 -14.36 6.98 7.40
C TRP A 80 -15.37 5.85 7.65
N THR A 81 -15.93 5.27 6.58
CA THR A 81 -16.93 4.19 6.67
C THR A 81 -16.37 2.96 7.37
N ILE A 82 -15.16 2.55 7.00
CA ILE A 82 -14.46 1.40 7.62
C ILE A 82 -14.20 1.67 9.10
N GLN A 83 -13.77 2.87 9.47
CA GLN A 83 -13.57 3.23 10.88
C GLN A 83 -14.85 3.15 11.70
N GLN A 84 -16.01 3.54 11.14
CA GLN A 84 -17.29 3.35 11.83
C GLN A 84 -17.63 1.86 12.01
N GLY A 85 -17.36 1.04 10.98
CA GLY A 85 -17.52 -0.41 11.08
C GLY A 85 -16.61 -1.03 12.15
N MET A 86 -15.35 -0.61 12.25
CA MET A 86 -14.43 -1.06 13.30
C MET A 86 -14.93 -0.75 14.72
N GLY A 87 -15.58 0.40 14.93
CA GLY A 87 -16.17 0.77 16.23
C GLY A 87 -17.27 -0.20 16.68
N ASN A 88 -17.89 -0.92 15.75
CA ASN A 88 -18.93 -1.92 16.01
C ASN A 88 -18.36 -3.36 16.06
N THR A 89 -17.07 -3.54 15.78
CA THR A 89 -16.42 -4.86 15.71
C THR A 89 -15.31 -4.92 16.77
N GLN A 90 -15.29 -5.95 17.61
CA GLN A 90 -14.20 -6.17 18.57
C GLN A 90 -12.95 -6.68 17.79
N MET A 91 -12.14 -5.76 17.30
CA MET A 91 -10.81 -6.11 16.78
C MET A 91 -9.81 -6.08 17.94
N GLU A 92 -9.17 -7.21 18.23
CA GLU A 92 -8.22 -7.32 19.33
C GLU A 92 -6.75 -7.26 18.87
N GLY A 93 -5.90 -6.65 19.70
CA GLY A 93 -4.47 -6.82 19.69
C GLY A 93 -3.66 -6.02 18.66
N SER A 94 -2.53 -6.58 18.24
CA SER A 94 -1.55 -5.92 17.36
C SER A 94 -2.08 -5.62 15.94
N ALA A 95 -3.05 -6.41 15.47
CA ALA A 95 -3.68 -6.19 14.17
C ALA A 95 -4.50 -4.90 14.15
N ALA A 96 -5.29 -4.63 15.18
CA ALA A 96 -6.08 -3.40 15.30
C ALA A 96 -5.17 -2.16 15.34
N ALA A 97 -4.07 -2.21 16.10
CA ALA A 97 -3.11 -1.10 16.18
C ALA A 97 -2.41 -0.85 14.84
N ARG A 98 -2.06 -1.91 14.08
CA ARG A 98 -1.50 -1.80 12.73
C ARG A 98 -2.51 -1.16 11.77
N CYS A 99 -3.73 -1.68 11.73
CA CYS A 99 -4.80 -1.14 10.88
C CYS A 99 -5.06 0.34 11.18
N THR A 100 -5.07 0.74 12.45
CA THR A 100 -5.23 2.15 12.83
C THR A 100 -4.13 3.01 12.23
N ARG A 101 -2.86 2.62 12.32
CA ARG A 101 -1.73 3.37 11.73
C ARG A 101 -1.80 3.45 10.20
N GLU A 102 -2.14 2.34 9.54
CA GLU A 102 -2.30 2.33 8.07
C GLU A 102 -3.48 3.21 7.63
N ILE A 103 -4.59 3.21 8.36
CA ILE A 103 -5.72 4.11 8.13
C ILE A 103 -5.30 5.58 8.29
N GLU A 104 -4.50 5.90 9.27
CA GLU A 104 -3.93 7.26 9.45
C GLU A 104 -3.10 7.68 8.22
N LEU A 105 -2.26 6.79 7.69
CA LEU A 105 -1.51 7.06 6.45
C LEU A 105 -2.43 7.28 5.25
N LEU A 106 -3.47 6.44 5.10
CA LEU A 106 -4.45 6.60 4.02
C LEU A 106 -5.20 7.93 4.12
N ARG A 107 -5.51 8.39 5.34
CA ARG A 107 -6.07 9.73 5.55
C ARG A 107 -5.13 10.82 5.04
N TYR A 108 -3.84 10.71 5.32
CA TYR A 108 -2.86 11.64 4.78
C TYR A 108 -2.77 11.60 3.25
N GLN A 109 -2.92 10.44 2.63
CA GLN A 109 -2.95 10.32 1.16
C GLN A 109 -4.23 10.90 0.53
N ALA A 110 -5.35 10.84 1.25
CA ALA A 110 -6.64 11.33 0.78
C ALA A 110 -6.78 12.85 0.81
N PHE A 111 -5.94 13.56 1.59
CA PHE A 111 -5.98 15.01 1.60
C PHE A 111 -5.02 15.60 0.54
N PRO A 112 -5.48 16.57 -0.27
CA PRO A 112 -4.59 17.29 -1.18
C PRO A 112 -3.60 18.10 -0.34
N HIS A 113 -2.42 17.54 -0.11
CA HIS A 113 -1.37 18.23 0.62
C HIS A 113 -0.49 18.99 -0.34
N THR A 114 -0.03 20.13 0.11
CA THR A 114 1.14 20.81 -0.38
C THR A 114 2.28 19.79 -0.52
N SER A 115 2.61 19.52 -1.70
CA SER A 115 3.21 18.38 -2.38
C SER A 115 4.63 17.95 -1.98
N GLU A 116 5.18 18.34 -0.84
CA GLU A 116 6.59 18.11 -0.55
C GLU A 116 6.90 16.88 0.30
N ASN A 117 5.87 16.26 0.91
CA ASN A 117 6.10 15.18 1.86
C ASN A 117 5.89 13.80 1.21
N THR A 118 6.98 13.05 1.07
CA THR A 118 6.95 11.67 0.59
C THR A 118 6.19 10.74 1.55
N VAL A 119 5.82 9.55 1.09
CA VAL A 119 5.23 8.52 1.95
C VAL A 119 6.15 8.18 3.13
N TRP A 120 7.46 8.20 2.95
CA TRP A 120 8.45 7.94 3.99
C TRP A 120 8.43 8.96 5.12
N TYR A 121 8.33 10.25 4.76
CA TYR A 121 8.13 11.31 5.75
C TYR A 121 6.86 11.08 6.57
N ARG A 122 5.76 10.70 5.90
CA ARG A 122 4.47 10.47 6.55
C ARG A 122 4.50 9.27 7.48
N ILE A 123 5.12 8.15 7.05
CA ILE A 123 5.33 6.98 7.89
C ILE A 123 6.10 7.36 9.16
N ARG A 124 7.20 8.10 9.02
CA ARG A 124 8.00 8.55 10.15
C ARG A 124 7.20 9.43 11.11
N MET A 125 6.45 10.39 10.59
CA MET A 125 5.62 11.28 11.42
C MET A 125 4.48 10.53 12.11
N ALA A 126 3.84 9.58 11.43
CA ALA A 126 2.79 8.75 12.02
C ALA A 126 3.30 7.84 13.15
N ASN A 127 4.59 7.51 13.15
CA ASN A 127 5.25 6.75 14.23
C ASN A 127 5.97 7.66 15.24
N GLU A 128 5.83 8.98 15.15
CA GLU A 128 6.44 9.97 16.06
C GLU A 128 7.97 9.85 16.17
N MET A 129 8.63 9.40 15.08
CA MET A 129 10.07 9.12 15.05
C MET A 129 10.88 10.29 14.47
N THR A 130 12.10 10.44 14.94
CA THR A 130 13.12 11.25 14.29
C THR A 130 13.73 10.53 13.08
N GLN A 131 14.46 11.25 12.23
CA GLN A 131 15.19 10.61 11.11
C GLN A 131 16.28 9.64 11.59
N ILE A 132 16.83 9.84 12.78
CA ILE A 132 17.83 8.95 13.39
C ILE A 132 17.15 7.66 13.79
N GLU A 133 16.10 7.71 14.58
CA GLU A 133 15.35 6.54 15.05
C GLU A 133 14.79 5.71 13.89
N MET A 134 14.28 6.40 12.83
CA MET A 134 13.79 5.71 11.64
C MET A 134 14.93 5.02 10.88
N ALA A 135 16.11 5.63 10.79
CA ALA A 135 17.26 5.02 10.14
C ALA A 135 17.76 3.79 10.92
N GLU A 136 17.79 3.86 12.25
CA GLU A 136 18.12 2.74 13.14
C GLU A 136 17.12 1.59 13.01
N ALA A 137 15.82 1.90 13.03
CA ALA A 137 14.76 0.90 12.87
C ALA A 137 14.81 0.16 11.54
N LEU A 138 15.31 0.81 10.47
CA LEU A 138 15.43 0.24 9.13
C LEU A 138 16.83 -0.31 8.82
N ASP A 139 17.75 -0.32 9.80
CA ASP A 139 19.14 -0.74 9.64
C ASP A 139 19.86 -0.06 8.47
N VAL A 140 19.70 1.26 8.35
CA VAL A 140 20.38 2.08 7.35
C VAL A 140 21.08 3.27 7.96
N SER A 141 22.07 3.86 7.26
CA SER A 141 22.65 5.12 7.70
C SER A 141 21.64 6.26 7.61
N VAL A 142 21.72 7.22 8.53
CA VAL A 142 20.86 8.43 8.53
C VAL A 142 20.94 9.18 7.18
N LYS A 143 22.14 9.21 6.57
CA LYS A 143 22.32 9.80 5.23
C LYS A 143 21.47 9.07 4.19
N ARG A 144 21.49 7.72 4.19
CA ARG A 144 20.69 6.90 3.26
C ARG A 144 19.19 7.10 3.50
N TYR A 145 18.76 7.10 4.75
CA TYR A 145 17.37 7.35 5.08
C TYR A 145 16.88 8.72 4.56
N ARG A 146 17.68 9.78 4.75
CA ARG A 146 17.35 11.12 4.23
C ARG A 146 17.18 11.16 2.71
N GLU A 147 18.00 10.42 1.97
CA GLU A 147 17.83 10.33 0.51
C GLU A 147 16.56 9.58 0.10
N ILE A 148 16.20 8.53 0.86
CA ILE A 148 14.93 7.81 0.67
C ILE A 148 13.75 8.71 1.04
N GLU A 149 13.79 9.37 2.19
CA GLU A 149 12.71 10.25 2.66
C GLU A 149 12.47 11.44 1.72
N LYS A 150 13.50 11.94 1.07
CA LYS A 150 13.39 13.00 0.04
C LYS A 150 12.91 12.49 -1.32
N GLY A 151 12.79 11.17 -1.50
CA GLY A 151 12.45 10.57 -2.79
C GLY A 151 13.59 10.55 -3.81
N ASN A 152 14.82 10.91 -3.43
CA ASN A 152 15.99 10.89 -4.31
C ASN A 152 16.42 9.46 -4.68
N THR A 153 16.13 8.49 -3.80
CA THR A 153 16.40 7.08 -4.03
C THR A 153 15.24 6.23 -3.55
N ARG A 154 14.92 5.16 -4.27
CA ARG A 154 13.95 4.16 -3.83
C ARG A 154 14.56 3.25 -2.78
N ALA A 155 13.75 2.86 -1.80
CA ALA A 155 14.14 1.88 -0.79
C ALA A 155 14.37 0.50 -1.43
N SER A 156 15.44 -0.20 -1.05
CA SER A 156 15.69 -1.58 -1.47
C SER A 156 14.71 -2.55 -0.81
N ALA A 157 14.68 -3.80 -1.30
CA ALA A 157 13.86 -4.85 -0.71
C ALA A 157 14.19 -5.08 0.77
N GLU A 158 15.46 -4.95 1.19
CA GLU A 158 15.84 -5.05 2.61
C GLU A 158 15.20 -3.95 3.45
N VAL A 159 15.21 -2.70 2.98
CA VAL A 159 14.58 -1.59 3.69
C VAL A 159 13.06 -1.76 3.74
N ALA A 160 12.46 -2.28 2.66
CA ALA A 160 11.04 -2.61 2.64
C ALA A 160 10.70 -3.75 3.61
N ALA A 161 11.56 -4.78 3.70
CA ALA A 161 11.43 -5.87 4.66
C ALA A 161 11.54 -5.36 6.10
N ALA A 162 12.56 -4.56 6.41
CA ALA A 162 12.74 -3.97 7.73
C ALA A 162 11.53 -3.12 8.14
N LEU A 163 10.96 -2.33 7.21
CA LEU A 163 9.74 -1.56 7.44
C LEU A 163 8.54 -2.46 7.78
N TYR A 164 8.39 -3.57 7.04
CA TYR A 164 7.33 -4.53 7.32
C TYR A 164 7.51 -5.24 8.66
N GLU A 165 8.72 -5.72 8.94
CA GLU A 165 9.03 -6.48 10.17
C GLU A 165 8.95 -5.61 11.43
N THR A 166 9.43 -4.37 11.37
CA THR A 166 9.48 -3.48 12.54
C THR A 166 8.18 -2.72 12.78
N MET A 167 7.49 -2.32 11.72
CA MET A 167 6.33 -1.41 11.81
C MET A 167 5.05 -1.99 11.19
N GLY A 168 5.13 -3.09 10.45
CA GLY A 168 3.99 -3.78 9.84
C GLY A 168 3.47 -3.15 8.56
N TYR A 169 4.14 -2.16 7.97
CA TYR A 169 3.70 -1.57 6.71
C TYR A 169 4.03 -2.46 5.53
N LEU A 170 3.03 -2.71 4.69
CA LEU A 170 3.21 -3.50 3.48
C LEU A 170 4.05 -2.75 2.43
N PRO A 171 4.95 -3.45 1.70
CA PRO A 171 5.83 -2.83 0.72
C PRO A 171 5.14 -2.02 -0.37
N SER A 172 3.93 -2.39 -0.76
CA SER A 172 3.16 -1.64 -1.76
C SER A 172 2.94 -0.19 -1.37
N ILE A 173 2.82 0.13 -0.08
CA ILE A 173 2.64 1.50 0.43
C ILE A 173 3.77 2.44 -0.03
N ILE A 174 5.02 1.96 -0.02
CA ILE A 174 6.19 2.77 -0.38
C ILE A 174 6.53 2.75 -1.86
N LEU A 175 5.86 1.92 -2.66
CA LEU A 175 6.09 1.78 -4.10
C LEU A 175 5.08 2.53 -4.96
N GLU A 176 4.01 3.05 -4.36
CA GLU A 176 2.95 3.74 -5.09
C GLU A 176 3.19 5.24 -5.13
N GLU A 177 3.26 5.78 -6.36
CA GLU A 177 3.35 7.22 -6.60
C GLU A 177 1.97 7.86 -6.83
N ASP A 178 1.03 7.11 -7.43
CA ASP A 178 -0.26 7.62 -7.90
C ASP A 178 -1.46 6.75 -7.54
N VAL A 179 -1.29 5.59 -6.92
CA VAL A 179 -2.36 4.63 -6.68
C VAL A 179 -2.60 4.46 -5.19
N VAL A 180 -3.84 4.61 -4.80
CA VAL A 180 -4.29 4.37 -3.44
C VAL A 180 -4.14 2.88 -3.12
N ASN A 181 -3.32 2.56 -2.11
CA ASN A 181 -3.22 1.20 -1.63
C ASN A 181 -4.37 0.88 -0.67
N LEU A 182 -5.29 0.04 -1.11
CA LEU A 182 -6.44 -0.40 -0.31
C LEU A 182 -6.17 -1.67 0.49
N SER A 183 -4.95 -2.23 0.47
CA SER A 183 -4.65 -3.52 1.09
C SER A 183 -5.07 -3.57 2.56
N CYS A 184 -4.77 -2.53 3.34
CA CYS A 184 -5.22 -2.43 4.72
C CYS A 184 -6.75 -2.42 4.84
N LEU A 185 -7.43 -1.59 4.06
CA LEU A 185 -8.90 -1.52 4.08
C LEU A 185 -9.54 -2.84 3.69
N ASN A 186 -8.96 -3.55 2.70
CA ASN A 186 -9.43 -4.87 2.27
C ASN A 186 -9.29 -5.93 3.37
N HIS A 187 -8.19 -5.90 4.13
CA HIS A 187 -8.03 -6.80 5.27
C HIS A 187 -9.06 -6.53 6.36
N ILE A 188 -9.26 -5.27 6.72
CA ILE A 188 -10.28 -4.89 7.71
C ILE A 188 -11.68 -5.26 7.21
N TRP A 189 -11.97 -5.00 5.92
CA TRP A 189 -13.24 -5.35 5.30
C TRP A 189 -13.57 -6.83 5.44
N LYS A 190 -12.59 -7.71 5.30
CA LYS A 190 -12.76 -9.17 5.43
C LYS A 190 -13.02 -9.65 6.85
N GLU A 191 -12.64 -8.87 7.85
CA GLU A 191 -12.93 -9.16 9.26
C GLU A 191 -14.38 -8.82 9.64
N PHE A 192 -15.09 -8.03 8.84
CA PHE A 192 -16.49 -7.69 9.08
C PHE A 192 -17.41 -8.85 8.71
N GLU A 193 -18.49 -9.02 9.47
CA GLU A 193 -19.57 -9.93 9.13
C GLU A 193 -20.24 -9.52 7.81
N GLU A 194 -20.74 -10.51 7.05
CA GLU A 194 -21.33 -10.26 5.71
C GLU A 194 -22.47 -9.25 5.73
N GLU A 195 -23.28 -9.22 6.79
CA GLU A 195 -24.38 -8.27 6.94
C GLU A 195 -23.83 -6.83 7.03
N LEU A 196 -22.83 -6.62 7.89
CA LEU A 196 -22.17 -5.32 8.02
C LEU A 196 -21.46 -4.90 6.72
N GLN A 197 -20.80 -5.84 6.04
CA GLN A 197 -20.17 -5.56 4.72
C GLN A 197 -21.24 -5.04 3.73
N LYS A 198 -22.41 -5.64 3.66
CA LYS A 198 -23.49 -5.20 2.76
C LYS A 198 -24.00 -3.81 3.10
N GLU A 199 -24.19 -3.53 4.38
CA GLU A 199 -24.63 -2.19 4.83
C GLU A 199 -23.62 -1.10 4.48
N LEU A 200 -22.33 -1.35 4.78
CA LEU A 200 -21.24 -0.42 4.49
C LEU A 200 -21.06 -0.23 2.98
N GLU A 201 -21.17 -1.30 2.18
CA GLU A 201 -21.14 -1.23 0.72
C GLU A 201 -22.25 -0.31 0.17
N VAL A 202 -23.48 -0.50 0.64
CA VAL A 202 -24.61 0.35 0.23
C VAL A 202 -24.33 1.81 0.57
N PHE A 203 -23.75 2.08 1.73
CA PHE A 203 -23.40 3.44 2.16
C PHE A 203 -22.32 4.04 1.25
N ILE A 204 -21.22 3.31 0.98
CA ILE A 204 -20.14 3.77 0.10
C ILE A 204 -20.68 4.02 -1.31
N ARG A 205 -21.50 3.11 -1.87
CA ARG A 205 -22.10 3.28 -3.21
C ARG A 205 -23.01 4.51 -3.30
N LYS A 206 -23.76 4.83 -2.23
CA LYS A 206 -24.55 6.08 -2.16
C LYS A 206 -23.63 7.31 -2.11
N GLY A 207 -22.57 7.26 -1.32
CA GLY A 207 -21.57 8.32 -1.26
C GLY A 207 -20.87 8.53 -2.62
N CYS A 208 -20.51 7.46 -3.33
CA CYS A 208 -19.95 7.54 -4.69
C CYS A 208 -20.86 8.32 -5.67
N ARG A 209 -22.18 8.16 -5.55
CA ARG A 209 -23.13 8.93 -6.38
C ARG A 209 -23.12 10.40 -6.02
N LEU A 210 -23.13 10.72 -4.72
CA LEU A 210 -23.09 12.10 -4.24
C LEU A 210 -21.78 12.83 -4.58
N LEU A 211 -20.68 12.10 -4.55
CA LEU A 211 -19.35 12.59 -4.93
C LEU A 211 -19.12 12.63 -6.44
N GLU A 212 -20.07 12.12 -7.24
CA GLU A 212 -19.94 12.00 -8.70
C GLU A 212 -18.69 11.25 -9.13
N CYS A 213 -18.36 10.16 -8.40
CA CYS A 213 -17.15 9.37 -8.64
C CYS A 213 -17.10 8.73 -10.01
N ARG A 214 -18.24 8.37 -10.61
CA ARG A 214 -18.33 7.78 -11.96
C ARG A 214 -18.52 8.82 -13.03
N PRO A 215 -17.89 8.67 -14.23
CA PRO A 215 -18.25 9.46 -15.37
C PRO A 215 -19.74 9.20 -15.68
N GLY A 216 -20.52 10.25 -15.82
CA GLY A 216 -21.98 10.20 -15.95
C GLY A 216 -22.48 9.11 -16.88
N GLY A 217 -22.78 7.97 -16.32
CA GLY A 217 -23.55 6.91 -16.95
C GLY A 217 -25.00 7.32 -16.90
N ARG A 218 -25.66 7.29 -18.06
CA ARG A 218 -27.08 7.57 -18.23
C ARG A 218 -27.86 6.87 -17.12
N SER A 219 -28.69 7.66 -16.43
CA SER A 219 -29.76 7.14 -15.58
C SER A 219 -30.58 6.10 -16.37
N GLU A 220 -30.46 4.83 -15.96
CA GLU A 220 -31.51 3.86 -16.24
C GLU A 220 -32.60 3.94 -15.17
#